data_9dc4ba5b4e7cc357d00a734c27e2ab2a
#
_entry.id   9dc4ba5b4e7cc357d00a734c27e2ab2a
#
_cell.length_a   1.000
_cell.length_b   1.000
_cell.length_c   1.000
_cell.angle_alpha   90.00
_cell.angle_beta   90.00
_cell.angle_gamma   90.00
#
_symmetry.space_group_name_H-M   'P 1'
#
loop_
_entity.id
_entity.type
_entity.pdbx_description
1 polymer ?
#
loop_
_entity_poly.entity_id
_entity_poly.type
_entity_poly.pdbx_seq_one_letter_code
_entity_poly.pdbx_strand_id
1 'polypeptide(L)'
;MSARAVALAALRRIEGDGAYANLVLGPALERSGLDDADRRFATELVYGTTRMRRACDALVDRFVATPPDPATRTLLRLGAYQLGFAGVPAHAAVGETVALAPKRVRGFVNAVLRRVASTPMVWPSEWTRLSYPDWIGERLVAELGEADAIAALETMNLAPPVTVRDDGYVQDASSQWVAAAVEVAAGERVLDACAAPGGKSTALAAAGATVVAGDARPARARLVAANAARLGLGVATVAADATRPPFPDGTFDAVLVDAPCSGVGA
;
A
#
# COMPACT_ATOMS: atom_id res chain seq x y z
N MET A 1 7.04 -20.82 -10.10
CA MET A 1 5.80 -20.02 -10.38
C MET A 1 6.27 -18.72 -10.99
N SER A 2 5.58 -18.11 -12.00
CA SER A 2 6.04 -16.83 -12.56
C SER A 2 5.65 -15.65 -11.65
N ALA A 3 6.38 -14.53 -11.76
CA ALA A 3 6.06 -13.29 -11.02
C ALA A 3 4.61 -12.86 -11.21
N ARG A 4 4.08 -12.95 -12.43
CA ARG A 4 2.67 -12.62 -12.74
C ARG A 4 1.68 -13.57 -12.08
N ALA A 5 2.00 -14.84 -11.96
CA ALA A 5 1.14 -15.81 -11.28
C ALA A 5 1.08 -15.54 -9.77
N VAL A 6 2.21 -15.21 -9.15
CA VAL A 6 2.27 -14.78 -7.74
C VAL A 6 1.47 -13.49 -7.53
N ALA A 7 1.66 -12.50 -8.41
CA ALA A 7 0.93 -11.24 -8.34
C ALA A 7 -0.60 -11.45 -8.48
N LEU A 8 -1.04 -12.26 -9.45
CA LEU A 8 -2.47 -12.55 -9.64
C LEU A 8 -3.08 -13.25 -8.41
N ALA A 9 -2.37 -14.19 -7.80
CA ALA A 9 -2.82 -14.87 -6.59
C ALA A 9 -2.97 -13.89 -5.41
N ALA A 10 -2.01 -12.97 -5.24
CA ALA A 10 -2.08 -11.93 -4.22
C ALA A 10 -3.24 -10.96 -4.47
N LEU A 11 -3.38 -10.45 -5.70
CA LEU A 11 -4.45 -9.52 -6.08
C LEU A 11 -5.85 -10.11 -5.86
N ARG A 12 -6.04 -11.40 -6.15
CA ARG A 12 -7.32 -12.09 -5.88
C ARG A 12 -7.68 -12.11 -4.40
N ARG A 13 -6.70 -12.28 -3.52
CA ARG A 13 -6.93 -12.20 -2.07
C ARG A 13 -7.20 -10.78 -1.60
N ILE A 14 -6.48 -9.80 -2.15
CA ILE A 14 -6.67 -8.38 -1.83
C ILE A 14 -8.09 -7.94 -2.24
N GLU A 15 -8.52 -8.28 -3.45
CA GLU A 15 -9.81 -7.84 -4.00
C GLU A 15 -11.00 -8.69 -3.52
N GLY A 16 -10.80 -9.99 -3.31
CA GLY A 16 -11.86 -10.92 -2.91
C GLY A 16 -12.09 -10.96 -1.39
N ASP A 17 -11.01 -10.97 -0.61
CA ASP A 17 -11.06 -11.14 0.85
C ASP A 17 -10.93 -9.80 1.60
N GLY A 18 -10.72 -8.67 0.89
CA GLY A 18 -10.43 -7.38 1.49
C GLY A 18 -9.10 -7.37 2.27
N ALA A 19 -8.15 -8.23 1.88
CA ALA A 19 -6.89 -8.38 2.59
C ALA A 19 -5.93 -7.23 2.25
N TYR A 20 -5.12 -6.81 3.21
CA TYR A 20 -4.10 -5.78 2.99
C TYR A 20 -2.94 -6.31 2.15
N ALA A 21 -2.52 -5.55 1.13
CA ALA A 21 -1.48 -5.93 0.18
C ALA A 21 -0.16 -6.32 0.86
N ASN A 22 0.29 -5.55 1.84
CA ASN A 22 1.50 -5.80 2.60
C ASN A 22 1.46 -7.10 3.42
N LEU A 23 0.28 -7.50 3.90
CA LEU A 23 0.11 -8.75 4.65
C LEU A 23 0.00 -9.99 3.74
N VAL A 24 -0.43 -9.80 2.50
CA VAL A 24 -0.59 -10.90 1.53
C VAL A 24 0.71 -11.14 0.77
N LEU A 25 1.38 -10.08 0.34
CA LEU A 25 2.48 -10.16 -0.61
C LEU A 25 3.75 -10.74 0.01
N GLY A 26 4.17 -10.29 1.18
CA GLY A 26 5.40 -10.76 1.84
C GLY A 26 5.47 -12.29 1.92
N PRO A 27 4.52 -12.96 2.61
CA PRO A 27 4.48 -14.42 2.68
C PRO A 27 4.32 -15.14 1.32
N ALA A 28 3.69 -14.49 0.33
CA ALA A 28 3.55 -15.06 -1.02
C ALA A 28 4.91 -15.07 -1.75
N LEU A 29 5.69 -14.01 -1.62
CA LEU A 29 7.03 -13.91 -2.19
C LEU A 29 8.02 -14.88 -1.53
N GLU A 30 7.96 -15.04 -0.21
CA GLU A 30 8.82 -15.99 0.52
C GLU A 30 8.63 -17.43 0.03
N ARG A 31 7.37 -17.81 -0.22
CA ARG A 31 7.02 -19.17 -0.69
C ARG A 31 7.15 -19.38 -2.20
N SER A 32 7.41 -18.31 -2.96
CA SER A 32 7.32 -18.37 -4.43
C SER A 32 8.51 -19.06 -5.11
N GLY A 33 9.70 -19.02 -4.49
CA GLY A 33 10.96 -19.42 -5.12
C GLY A 33 11.42 -18.52 -6.26
N LEU A 34 10.86 -17.28 -6.36
CA LEU A 34 11.29 -16.29 -7.34
C LEU A 34 12.65 -15.69 -6.98
N ASP A 35 13.44 -15.37 -7.99
CA ASP A 35 14.64 -14.56 -7.82
C ASP A 35 14.30 -13.10 -7.48
N ASP A 36 15.32 -12.30 -7.16
CA ASP A 36 15.12 -10.93 -6.71
C ASP A 36 14.50 -10.00 -7.78
N ALA A 37 14.78 -10.24 -9.06
CA ALA A 37 14.21 -9.46 -10.15
C ALA A 37 12.71 -9.76 -10.31
N ASP A 38 12.35 -11.03 -10.32
CA ASP A 38 10.97 -11.48 -10.39
C ASP A 38 10.18 -11.11 -9.12
N ARG A 39 10.80 -11.11 -7.93
CA ARG A 39 10.18 -10.63 -6.69
C ARG A 39 9.86 -9.13 -6.75
N ARG A 40 10.79 -8.30 -7.23
CA ARG A 40 10.55 -6.87 -7.47
C ARG A 40 9.42 -6.65 -8.48
N PHE A 41 9.44 -7.40 -9.57
CA PHE A 41 8.40 -7.30 -10.59
C PHE A 41 7.02 -7.74 -10.06
N ALA A 42 6.93 -8.83 -9.30
CA ALA A 42 5.68 -9.25 -8.67
C ALA A 42 5.17 -8.18 -7.67
N THR A 43 6.07 -7.55 -6.93
CA THR A 43 5.77 -6.46 -6.00
C THR A 43 5.18 -5.26 -6.73
N GLU A 44 5.84 -4.85 -7.82
CA GLU A 44 5.36 -3.76 -8.69
C GLU A 44 3.97 -4.06 -9.24
N LEU A 45 3.75 -5.27 -9.75
CA LEU A 45 2.45 -5.68 -10.29
C LEU A 45 1.34 -5.64 -9.25
N VAL A 46 1.61 -6.06 -8.00
CA VAL A 46 0.58 -6.06 -6.93
C VAL A 46 0.27 -4.63 -6.49
N TYR A 47 1.27 -3.88 -6.06
CA TYR A 47 1.03 -2.53 -5.55
C TYR A 47 0.55 -1.59 -6.65
N GLY A 48 1.14 -1.66 -7.84
CA GLY A 48 0.76 -0.83 -8.96
C GLY A 48 -0.65 -1.11 -9.47
N THR A 49 -1.04 -2.39 -9.63
CA THR A 49 -2.43 -2.74 -10.02
C THR A 49 -3.43 -2.29 -8.96
N THR A 50 -3.10 -2.41 -7.68
CA THR A 50 -3.96 -1.97 -6.58
C THR A 50 -4.11 -0.45 -6.58
N ARG A 51 -3.02 0.29 -6.70
CA ARG A 51 -2.98 1.76 -6.74
C ARG A 51 -3.72 2.30 -7.96
N MET A 52 -3.43 1.76 -9.14
CA MET A 52 -4.01 2.21 -10.41
C MET A 52 -5.33 1.50 -10.77
N ARG A 53 -6.03 0.97 -9.77
CA ARG A 53 -7.24 0.16 -9.96
C ARG A 53 -8.31 0.87 -10.79
N ARG A 54 -8.65 2.12 -10.45
CA ARG A 54 -9.66 2.91 -11.15
C ARG A 54 -9.25 3.21 -12.58
N ALA A 55 -8.00 3.56 -12.81
CA ALA A 55 -7.45 3.79 -14.14
C ALA A 55 -7.47 2.50 -14.98
N CYS A 56 -7.08 1.36 -14.39
CA CYS A 56 -7.15 0.06 -15.07
C CYS A 56 -8.59 -0.31 -15.44
N ASP A 57 -9.55 -0.07 -14.53
CA ASP A 57 -10.97 -0.29 -14.84
C ASP A 57 -11.42 0.60 -16.01
N ALA A 58 -11.09 1.88 -16.03
CA ALA A 58 -11.45 2.78 -17.12
C ALA A 58 -10.90 2.33 -18.47
N LEU A 59 -9.67 1.79 -18.53
CA LEU A 59 -9.09 1.23 -19.75
C LEU A 59 -9.84 0.00 -20.24
N VAL A 60 -10.23 -0.88 -19.32
CA VAL A 60 -10.91 -2.15 -19.60
C VAL A 60 -12.38 -1.92 -19.99
N ASP A 61 -13.10 -1.09 -19.25
CA ASP A 61 -14.56 -0.91 -19.36
C ASP A 61 -14.99 -0.33 -20.73
N ARG A 62 -14.09 0.36 -21.41
CA ARG A 62 -14.30 0.79 -22.81
C ARG A 62 -14.59 -0.37 -23.78
N PHE A 63 -14.20 -1.59 -23.44
CA PHE A 63 -14.27 -2.77 -24.29
C PHE A 63 -15.07 -3.92 -23.70
N VAL A 64 -15.76 -3.68 -22.61
CA VAL A 64 -16.54 -4.68 -21.88
C VAL A 64 -17.99 -4.24 -21.80
N ALA A 65 -18.87 -4.94 -22.52
CA ALA A 65 -20.31 -4.63 -22.54
C ALA A 65 -21.03 -5.05 -21.26
N THR A 66 -20.59 -6.15 -20.64
CA THR A 66 -21.17 -6.67 -19.40
C THR A 66 -20.04 -6.93 -18.42
N PRO A 67 -20.15 -6.44 -17.16
CA PRO A 67 -19.12 -6.65 -16.16
C PRO A 67 -18.74 -8.13 -16.01
N PRO A 68 -17.47 -8.50 -16.12
CA PRO A 68 -17.04 -9.88 -15.92
C PRO A 68 -17.07 -10.25 -14.43
N ASP A 69 -16.96 -11.54 -14.15
CA ASP A 69 -16.82 -12.03 -12.78
C ASP A 69 -15.55 -11.41 -12.10
N PRO A 70 -15.54 -11.31 -10.75
CA PRO A 70 -14.46 -10.64 -10.03
C PRO A 70 -13.06 -11.20 -10.36
N ALA A 71 -12.92 -12.52 -10.51
CA ALA A 71 -11.62 -13.13 -10.80
C ALA A 71 -11.11 -12.79 -12.21
N THR A 72 -12.02 -12.68 -13.20
CA THR A 72 -11.71 -12.20 -14.55
C THR A 72 -11.41 -10.70 -14.54
N ARG A 73 -12.13 -9.91 -13.75
CA ARG A 73 -11.87 -8.48 -13.58
C ARG A 73 -10.45 -8.23 -13.04
N THR A 74 -10.04 -8.93 -11.97
CA THR A 74 -8.68 -8.84 -11.42
C THR A 74 -7.61 -9.15 -12.49
N LEU A 75 -7.85 -10.17 -13.30
CA LEU A 75 -6.93 -10.54 -14.38
C LEU A 75 -6.83 -9.46 -15.46
N LEU A 76 -7.95 -8.84 -15.83
CA LEU A 76 -7.98 -7.73 -16.78
C LEU A 76 -7.27 -6.48 -16.23
N ARG A 77 -7.45 -6.16 -14.94
CA ARG A 77 -6.71 -5.08 -14.27
C ARG A 77 -5.20 -5.31 -14.30
N LEU A 78 -4.76 -6.52 -13.98
CA LEU A 78 -3.34 -6.90 -14.06
C LEU A 78 -2.77 -6.72 -15.46
N GLY A 79 -3.53 -7.10 -16.50
CA GLY A 79 -3.14 -6.88 -17.89
C GLY A 79 -3.11 -5.40 -18.29
N ALA A 80 -4.15 -4.65 -17.90
CA ALA A 80 -4.25 -3.22 -18.17
C ALA A 80 -3.14 -2.42 -17.47
N TYR A 81 -2.79 -2.78 -16.24
CA TYR A 81 -1.68 -2.18 -15.52
C TYR A 81 -0.35 -2.35 -16.27
N GLN A 82 -0.06 -3.56 -16.72
CA GLN A 82 1.17 -3.84 -17.48
C GLN A 82 1.23 -3.03 -18.79
N LEU A 83 0.08 -2.87 -19.46
CA LEU A 83 -0.02 -2.13 -20.73
C LEU A 83 0.08 -0.62 -20.54
N GLY A 84 -0.53 -0.09 -19.48
CA GLY A 84 -0.69 1.35 -19.28
C GLY A 84 0.39 2.00 -18.42
N PHE A 85 0.97 1.25 -17.48
CA PHE A 85 1.74 1.86 -16.38
C PHE A 85 3.09 1.19 -16.11
N ALA A 86 3.21 -0.12 -16.29
CA ALA A 86 4.43 -0.86 -15.93
C ALA A 86 5.49 -0.91 -17.04
N GLY A 87 5.27 -0.26 -18.18
CA GLY A 87 6.23 -0.25 -19.29
C GLY A 87 6.49 -1.63 -19.92
N VAL A 88 5.62 -2.60 -19.70
CA VAL A 88 5.78 -3.95 -20.26
C VAL A 88 5.39 -3.95 -21.74
N PRO A 89 6.22 -4.52 -22.63
CA PRO A 89 5.87 -4.63 -24.03
C PRO A 89 4.51 -5.29 -24.25
N ALA A 90 3.68 -4.74 -25.13
CA ALA A 90 2.28 -5.13 -25.30
C ALA A 90 2.10 -6.64 -25.56
N HIS A 91 2.97 -7.24 -26.40
CA HIS A 91 2.91 -8.67 -26.69
C HIS A 91 3.13 -9.53 -25.44
N ALA A 92 4.05 -9.14 -24.56
CA ALA A 92 4.33 -9.84 -23.31
C ALA A 92 3.21 -9.60 -22.28
N ALA A 93 2.74 -8.35 -22.12
CA ALA A 93 1.65 -8.03 -21.22
C ALA A 93 0.37 -8.82 -21.56
N VAL A 94 -0.01 -8.84 -22.83
CA VAL A 94 -1.19 -9.59 -23.28
C VAL A 94 -0.95 -11.10 -23.20
N GLY A 95 0.12 -11.61 -23.81
CA GLY A 95 0.38 -13.05 -23.92
C GLY A 95 0.47 -13.73 -22.55
N GLU A 96 1.30 -13.19 -21.67
CA GLU A 96 1.52 -13.74 -20.33
C GLU A 96 0.29 -13.63 -19.44
N THR A 97 -0.49 -12.55 -19.56
CA THR A 97 -1.73 -12.42 -18.78
C THR A 97 -2.80 -13.40 -19.29
N VAL A 98 -2.92 -13.56 -20.61
CA VAL A 98 -3.83 -14.54 -21.23
C VAL A 98 -3.47 -15.99 -20.86
N ALA A 99 -2.17 -16.30 -20.73
CA ALA A 99 -1.72 -17.61 -20.30
C ALA A 99 -2.22 -17.98 -18.89
N LEU A 100 -2.39 -16.99 -18.01
CA LEU A 100 -2.94 -17.18 -16.65
C LEU A 100 -4.48 -17.35 -16.64
N ALA A 101 -5.15 -17.03 -17.75
CA ALA A 101 -6.60 -17.09 -17.81
C ALA A 101 -7.11 -18.55 -17.90
N PRO A 102 -8.17 -18.90 -17.15
CA PRO A 102 -8.90 -20.14 -17.37
C PRO A 102 -9.36 -20.28 -18.81
N LYS A 103 -9.38 -21.50 -19.35
CA LYS A 103 -9.73 -21.78 -20.77
C LYS A 103 -11.03 -21.08 -21.19
N ARG A 104 -12.06 -21.08 -20.34
CA ARG A 104 -13.40 -20.51 -20.61
C ARG A 104 -13.41 -19.02 -20.88
N VAL A 105 -12.49 -18.24 -20.28
CA VAL A 105 -12.42 -16.76 -20.40
C VAL A 105 -11.22 -16.28 -21.21
N ARG A 106 -10.33 -17.18 -21.64
CA ARG A 106 -9.09 -16.85 -22.31
C ARG A 106 -9.29 -16.01 -23.56
N GLY A 107 -10.26 -16.38 -24.40
CA GLY A 107 -10.61 -15.64 -25.62
C GLY A 107 -11.10 -14.22 -25.32
N PHE A 108 -11.95 -14.08 -24.32
CA PHE A 108 -12.46 -12.79 -23.86
C PHE A 108 -11.33 -11.90 -23.32
N VAL A 109 -10.51 -12.40 -22.41
CA VAL A 109 -9.36 -11.65 -21.87
C VAL A 109 -8.41 -11.20 -22.96
N ASN A 110 -8.09 -12.10 -23.93
CA ASN A 110 -7.23 -11.75 -25.06
C ASN A 110 -7.85 -10.65 -25.93
N ALA A 111 -9.14 -10.73 -26.24
CA ALA A 111 -9.84 -9.74 -27.06
C ALA A 111 -9.82 -8.35 -26.40
N VAL A 112 -10.16 -8.29 -25.11
CA VAL A 112 -10.17 -7.02 -24.35
C VAL A 112 -8.77 -6.42 -24.25
N LEU A 113 -7.76 -7.18 -23.79
CA LEU A 113 -6.41 -6.66 -23.62
C LEU A 113 -5.73 -6.25 -24.93
N ARG A 114 -6.00 -6.95 -26.06
CA ARG A 114 -5.54 -6.51 -27.38
C ARG A 114 -6.14 -5.17 -27.78
N ARG A 115 -7.42 -4.95 -27.50
CA ARG A 115 -8.07 -3.65 -27.76
C ARG A 115 -7.50 -2.56 -26.88
N VAL A 116 -7.26 -2.82 -25.60
CA VAL A 116 -6.55 -1.89 -24.70
C VAL A 116 -5.18 -1.54 -25.26
N ALA A 117 -4.41 -2.53 -25.73
CA ALA A 117 -3.06 -2.33 -26.26
C ALA A 117 -3.01 -1.55 -27.58
N SER A 118 -4.04 -1.67 -28.43
CA SER A 118 -4.08 -1.08 -29.78
C SER A 118 -4.84 0.24 -29.87
N THR A 119 -5.48 0.68 -28.78
CA THR A 119 -6.31 1.88 -28.79
C THR A 119 -5.66 2.97 -27.94
N PRO A 120 -5.61 4.23 -28.41
CA PRO A 120 -5.08 5.33 -27.59
C PRO A 120 -5.76 5.42 -26.23
N MET A 121 -4.98 5.70 -25.19
CA MET A 121 -5.49 5.91 -23.85
C MET A 121 -6.21 7.25 -23.80
N VAL A 122 -7.50 7.20 -23.51
CA VAL A 122 -8.34 8.38 -23.28
C VAL A 122 -8.97 8.24 -21.92
N TRP A 123 -8.87 9.27 -21.11
CA TRP A 123 -9.32 9.26 -19.72
C TRP A 123 -10.61 10.08 -19.58
N PRO A 124 -11.61 9.57 -18.84
CA PRO A 124 -12.84 10.33 -18.56
C PRO A 124 -12.57 11.62 -17.78
N SER A 125 -11.59 11.58 -16.88
CA SER A 125 -11.14 12.74 -16.10
C SER A 125 -9.67 12.55 -15.70
N GLU A 126 -9.03 13.63 -15.25
CA GLU A 126 -7.67 13.59 -14.70
C GLU A 126 -7.61 12.71 -13.45
N TRP A 127 -8.65 12.74 -12.63
CA TRP A 127 -8.75 11.89 -11.43
C TRP A 127 -8.87 10.41 -11.76
N THR A 128 -9.51 10.08 -12.88
CA THR A 128 -9.53 8.68 -13.40
C THR A 128 -8.14 8.26 -13.88
N ARG A 129 -7.41 9.13 -14.59
CA ARG A 129 -6.03 8.89 -15.02
C ARG A 129 -5.12 8.61 -13.84
N LEU A 130 -5.24 9.41 -12.79
CA LEU A 130 -4.45 9.30 -11.56
C LEU A 130 -4.99 8.24 -10.59
N SER A 131 -6.14 7.61 -10.92
CA SER A 131 -6.75 6.54 -10.12
C SER A 131 -7.28 6.95 -8.74
N TYR A 132 -7.58 8.23 -8.54
CA TYR A 132 -8.20 8.74 -7.32
C TYR A 132 -9.71 8.96 -7.49
N PRO A 133 -10.51 8.85 -6.41
CA PRO A 133 -11.90 9.31 -6.40
C PRO A 133 -12.03 10.78 -6.77
N ASP A 134 -13.09 11.15 -7.50
CA ASP A 134 -13.27 12.54 -7.98
C ASP A 134 -13.28 13.54 -6.82
N TRP A 135 -13.95 13.22 -5.71
CA TRP A 135 -14.04 14.09 -4.54
C TRP A 135 -12.68 14.43 -3.91
N ILE A 136 -11.67 13.55 -4.03
CA ILE A 136 -10.31 13.80 -3.55
C ILE A 136 -9.62 14.82 -4.45
N GLY A 137 -9.70 14.63 -5.76
CA GLY A 137 -9.14 15.58 -6.71
C GLY A 137 -9.77 16.96 -6.58
N GLU A 138 -11.09 17.01 -6.53
CA GLU A 138 -11.85 18.26 -6.35
C GLU A 138 -11.49 18.99 -5.04
N ARG A 139 -11.34 18.23 -3.95
CA ARG A 139 -10.93 18.77 -2.66
C ARG A 139 -9.53 19.37 -2.71
N LEU A 140 -8.57 18.65 -3.31
CA LEU A 140 -7.20 19.15 -3.44
C LEU A 140 -7.13 20.37 -4.37
N VAL A 141 -7.92 20.42 -5.44
CA VAL A 141 -8.01 21.62 -6.29
C VAL A 141 -8.52 22.83 -5.51
N ALA A 142 -9.52 22.64 -4.66
CA ALA A 142 -10.06 23.71 -3.84
C ALA A 142 -9.04 24.26 -2.81
N GLU A 143 -8.10 23.42 -2.36
CA GLU A 143 -7.11 23.81 -1.35
C GLU A 143 -5.77 24.28 -1.97
N LEU A 144 -5.32 23.66 -3.05
CA LEU A 144 -3.99 23.86 -3.62
C LEU A 144 -3.99 24.54 -5.00
N GLY A 145 -5.15 24.57 -5.69
CA GLY A 145 -5.23 24.86 -7.11
C GLY A 145 -4.97 23.62 -7.98
N GLU A 146 -5.40 23.68 -9.25
CA GLU A 146 -5.42 22.51 -10.14
C GLU A 146 -4.02 21.95 -10.42
N ALA A 147 -3.05 22.79 -10.71
CA ALA A 147 -1.69 22.35 -11.05
C ALA A 147 -1.01 21.62 -9.89
N ASP A 148 -1.09 22.18 -8.69
CA ASP A 148 -0.46 21.59 -7.50
C ASP A 148 -1.21 20.34 -7.02
N ALA A 149 -2.54 20.30 -7.17
CA ALA A 149 -3.34 19.11 -6.88
C ALA A 149 -2.94 17.93 -7.79
N ILE A 150 -2.78 18.18 -9.09
CA ILE A 150 -2.33 17.15 -10.05
C ILE A 150 -0.91 16.68 -9.69
N ALA A 151 0.03 17.61 -9.46
CA ALA A 151 1.42 17.28 -9.13
C ALA A 151 1.52 16.49 -7.80
N ALA A 152 0.72 16.83 -6.80
CA ALA A 152 0.64 16.10 -5.55
C ALA A 152 0.16 14.66 -5.77
N LEU A 153 -0.94 14.46 -6.49
CA LEU A 153 -1.48 13.12 -6.77
C LEU A 153 -0.57 12.28 -7.67
N GLU A 154 0.13 12.89 -8.62
CA GLU A 154 1.16 12.21 -9.41
C GLU A 154 2.30 11.72 -8.52
N THR A 155 2.79 12.58 -7.62
CA THR A 155 3.83 12.23 -6.66
C THR A 155 3.39 11.11 -5.71
N MET A 156 2.15 11.15 -5.21
CA MET A 156 1.59 10.10 -4.35
C MET A 156 1.41 8.75 -5.08
N ASN A 157 1.36 8.75 -6.41
CA ASN A 157 1.34 7.53 -7.22
C ASN A 157 2.72 6.91 -7.45
N LEU A 158 3.79 7.60 -7.12
CA LEU A 158 5.12 7.03 -7.18
C LEU A 158 5.35 6.07 -6.02
N ALA A 159 6.15 5.03 -6.26
CA ALA A 159 6.61 4.20 -5.16
C ALA A 159 7.48 5.07 -4.22
N PRO A 160 7.20 5.11 -2.91
CA PRO A 160 8.00 5.90 -2.00
C PRO A 160 9.46 5.38 -1.99
N PRO A 161 10.45 6.28 -1.90
CA PRO A 161 11.83 5.86 -1.75
C PRO A 161 12.00 5.08 -0.44
N VAL A 162 12.84 4.06 -0.48
CA VAL A 162 13.19 3.34 0.75
C VAL A 162 14.10 4.25 1.58
N THR A 163 13.59 4.72 2.71
CA THR A 163 14.35 5.50 3.67
C THR A 163 14.74 4.64 4.87
N VAL A 164 15.97 4.83 5.33
CA VAL A 164 16.54 4.11 6.45
C VAL A 164 16.99 5.15 7.50
N ARG A 165 16.56 4.96 8.73
CA ARG A 165 17.01 5.77 9.87
C ARG A 165 18.48 5.44 10.20
N ASP A 166 19.14 6.30 10.97
CA ASP A 166 20.53 6.12 11.40
C ASP A 166 20.76 4.83 12.21
N ASP A 167 19.71 4.34 12.90
CA ASP A 167 19.72 3.09 13.64
C ASP A 167 19.46 1.83 12.76
N GLY A 168 19.37 2.00 11.44
CA GLY A 168 19.13 0.94 10.48
C GLY A 168 17.66 0.50 10.35
N TYR A 169 16.72 1.19 10.99
CA TYR A 169 15.30 0.89 10.83
C TYR A 169 14.76 1.46 9.51
N VAL A 170 14.15 0.60 8.68
CA VAL A 170 13.49 1.04 7.44
C VAL A 170 12.15 1.68 7.80
N GLN A 171 12.02 2.97 7.53
CA GLN A 171 10.81 3.74 7.83
C GLN A 171 10.62 4.84 6.80
N ASP A 172 9.39 5.00 6.33
CA ASP A 172 9.02 6.10 5.44
C ASP A 172 9.36 7.47 6.04
N ALA A 173 9.81 8.42 5.22
CA ALA A 173 10.24 9.74 5.67
C ALA A 173 9.12 10.51 6.36
N SER A 174 7.88 10.43 5.85
CA SER A 174 6.73 11.09 6.48
C SER A 174 6.44 10.54 7.87
N SER A 175 6.58 9.23 8.06
CA SER A 175 6.47 8.59 9.36
C SER A 175 7.58 9.01 10.34
N GLN A 176 8.78 9.29 9.83
CA GLN A 176 9.88 9.84 10.64
C GLN A 176 9.54 11.28 11.08
N TRP A 177 9.02 12.11 10.18
CA TRP A 177 8.59 13.48 10.50
C TRP A 177 7.47 13.51 11.54
N VAL A 178 6.49 12.60 11.45
CA VAL A 178 5.42 12.49 12.47
C VAL A 178 6.01 12.16 13.85
N ALA A 179 6.98 11.24 13.92
CA ALA A 179 7.63 10.95 15.20
C ALA A 179 8.43 12.15 15.72
N ALA A 180 9.14 12.85 14.84
CA ALA A 180 9.93 14.04 15.21
C ALA A 180 9.04 15.24 15.62
N ALA A 181 7.82 15.33 15.11
CA ALA A 181 6.86 16.36 15.50
C ALA A 181 6.31 16.18 16.94
N VAL A 182 6.49 15.01 17.52
CA VAL A 182 6.26 14.81 18.96
C VAL A 182 7.53 15.27 19.68
N GLU A 183 7.57 16.54 20.00
CA GLU A 183 8.68 17.14 20.75
C GLU A 183 8.72 16.52 22.16
N VAL A 184 9.72 15.67 22.43
CA VAL A 184 9.87 14.98 23.69
C VAL A 184 11.21 15.32 24.36
N ALA A 185 11.18 15.58 25.65
CA ALA A 185 12.38 15.68 26.46
C ALA A 185 12.83 14.28 26.97
N ALA A 186 14.10 14.15 27.28
CA ALA A 186 14.63 12.92 27.84
C ALA A 186 13.94 12.57 29.16
N GLY A 187 13.44 11.34 29.26
CA GLY A 187 12.74 10.83 30.45
C GLY A 187 11.22 11.09 30.45
N GLU A 188 10.68 11.91 29.55
CA GLU A 188 9.22 12.08 29.42
C GLU A 188 8.54 10.77 29.05
N ARG A 189 7.35 10.58 29.59
CA ARG A 189 6.53 9.39 29.34
C ARG A 189 5.62 9.62 28.15
N VAL A 190 5.78 8.81 27.12
CA VAL A 190 5.00 8.93 25.88
C VAL A 190 4.19 7.66 25.63
N LEU A 191 2.90 7.83 25.33
CA LEU A 191 2.06 6.77 24.79
C LEU A 191 2.01 6.86 23.27
N ASP A 192 2.43 5.82 22.58
CA ASP A 192 2.10 5.60 21.14
C ASP A 192 0.90 4.64 21.09
N ALA A 193 -0.29 5.18 20.85
CA ALA A 193 -1.55 4.44 21.05
C ALA A 193 -1.91 3.48 19.89
N CYS A 194 -1.29 3.65 18.71
CA CYS A 194 -1.49 2.82 17.51
C CYS A 194 -0.14 2.39 16.93
N ALA A 195 0.72 1.84 17.76
CA ALA A 195 2.17 1.79 17.59
C ALA A 195 2.70 0.88 16.47
N ALA A 196 1.99 -0.19 16.14
CA ALA A 196 2.58 -1.19 15.24
C ALA A 196 2.78 -0.70 13.79
N PRO A 197 3.94 -0.99 13.20
CA PRO A 197 4.96 -1.98 13.58
C PRO A 197 6.05 -1.50 14.57
N GLY A 198 5.97 -0.27 15.11
CA GLY A 198 6.89 0.24 16.14
C GLY A 198 7.90 1.28 15.64
N GLY A 199 7.80 1.73 14.39
CA GLY A 199 8.75 2.70 13.83
C GLY A 199 8.73 4.03 14.58
N LYS A 200 7.56 4.57 14.92
CA LYS A 200 7.42 5.82 15.68
C LYS A 200 7.79 5.63 17.14
N SER A 201 7.31 4.55 17.79
CA SER A 201 7.68 4.22 19.16
C SER A 201 9.19 4.10 19.36
N THR A 202 9.88 3.41 18.44
CA THR A 202 11.34 3.26 18.52
C THR A 202 12.09 4.56 18.23
N ALA A 203 11.57 5.45 17.38
CA ALA A 203 12.14 6.77 17.13
C ALA A 203 12.05 7.65 18.39
N LEU A 204 10.89 7.66 19.07
CA LEU A 204 10.69 8.39 20.33
C LEU A 204 11.58 7.85 21.46
N ALA A 205 11.73 6.53 21.55
CA ALA A 205 12.61 5.92 22.54
C ALA A 205 14.10 6.24 22.25
N ALA A 206 14.52 6.28 20.99
CA ALA A 206 15.86 6.70 20.59
C ALA A 206 16.12 8.18 20.89
N ALA A 207 15.08 9.03 20.88
CA ALA A 207 15.16 10.43 21.32
C ALA A 207 15.21 10.60 22.84
N GLY A 208 15.15 9.52 23.62
CA GLY A 208 15.27 9.52 25.09
C GLY A 208 13.97 9.46 25.85
N ALA A 209 12.81 9.35 25.19
CA ALA A 209 11.52 9.20 25.86
C ALA A 209 11.34 7.82 26.51
N THR A 210 10.58 7.76 27.59
CA THR A 210 10.07 6.51 28.19
C THR A 210 8.76 6.12 27.48
N VAL A 211 8.83 5.18 26.54
CA VAL A 211 7.72 4.89 25.64
C VAL A 211 6.91 3.68 26.08
N VAL A 212 5.59 3.86 26.11
CA VAL A 212 4.60 2.77 26.14
C VAL A 212 3.93 2.71 24.76
N ALA A 213 4.01 1.56 24.12
CA ALA A 213 3.49 1.33 22.78
C ALA A 213 2.27 0.40 22.81
N GLY A 214 1.11 0.91 22.40
CA GLY A 214 -0.15 0.20 22.36
C GLY A 214 -0.57 -0.21 20.94
N ASP A 215 -1.15 -1.38 20.78
CA ASP A 215 -1.90 -1.75 19.58
C ASP A 215 -3.05 -2.67 19.96
N ALA A 216 -4.22 -2.48 19.38
CA ALA A 216 -5.41 -3.26 19.71
C ALA A 216 -5.25 -4.77 19.41
N ARG A 217 -4.36 -5.12 18.49
CA ARG A 217 -4.09 -6.51 18.09
C ARG A 217 -2.84 -7.04 18.80
N PRO A 218 -2.95 -8.08 19.66
CA PRO A 218 -1.80 -8.63 20.39
C PRO A 218 -0.62 -9.06 19.52
N ALA A 219 -0.90 -9.58 18.30
CA ALA A 219 0.13 -9.96 17.35
C ALA A 219 0.93 -8.73 16.86
N ARG A 220 0.27 -7.59 16.69
CA ARG A 220 0.91 -6.34 16.28
C ARG A 220 1.72 -5.71 17.42
N ALA A 221 1.21 -5.73 18.65
CA ALA A 221 1.96 -5.31 19.82
C ALA A 221 3.26 -6.13 19.99
N ARG A 222 3.22 -7.45 19.76
CA ARG A 222 4.42 -8.29 19.77
C ARG A 222 5.44 -7.90 18.70
N LEU A 223 4.97 -7.44 17.51
CA LEU A 223 5.86 -6.95 16.47
C LEU A 223 6.61 -5.69 16.90
N VAL A 224 5.95 -4.78 17.61
CA VAL A 224 6.60 -3.60 18.21
C VAL A 224 7.69 -4.02 19.18
N ALA A 225 7.39 -4.96 20.10
CA ALA A 225 8.37 -5.47 21.05
C ALA A 225 9.59 -6.09 20.35
N ALA A 226 9.36 -6.90 19.31
CA ALA A 226 10.45 -7.53 18.55
C ALA A 226 11.33 -6.49 17.84
N ASN A 227 10.73 -5.45 17.22
CA ASN A 227 11.47 -4.39 16.55
C ASN A 227 12.27 -3.52 17.56
N ALA A 228 11.68 -3.18 18.70
CA ALA A 228 12.38 -2.46 19.78
C ALA A 228 13.58 -3.27 20.31
N ALA A 229 13.38 -4.55 20.59
CA ALA A 229 14.46 -5.45 21.04
C ALA A 229 15.60 -5.55 20.02
N ARG A 230 15.28 -5.65 18.72
CA ARG A 230 16.27 -5.68 17.62
C ARG A 230 17.13 -4.42 17.56
N LEU A 231 16.57 -3.28 17.96
CA LEU A 231 17.27 -1.99 18.02
C LEU A 231 17.93 -1.72 19.37
N GLY A 232 17.81 -2.62 20.36
CA GLY A 232 18.33 -2.41 21.71
C GLY A 232 17.62 -1.33 22.50
N LEU A 233 16.37 -0.99 22.15
CA LEU A 233 15.60 0.09 22.75
C LEU A 233 14.57 -0.44 23.78
N GLY A 234 14.47 0.25 24.92
CA GLY A 234 13.49 -0.05 25.96
C GLY A 234 12.12 0.56 25.61
N VAL A 235 11.21 -0.26 25.04
CA VAL A 235 9.82 0.13 24.78
C VAL A 235 8.89 -0.85 25.48
N ALA A 236 8.08 -0.36 26.42
CA ALA A 236 7.03 -1.16 27.04
C ALA A 236 5.87 -1.35 26.04
N THR A 237 5.39 -2.58 25.87
CA THR A 237 4.33 -2.86 24.89
C THR A 237 3.08 -3.41 25.56
N VAL A 238 1.92 -2.98 25.10
CA VAL A 238 0.60 -3.39 25.61
C VAL A 238 -0.37 -3.66 24.47
N ALA A 239 -1.17 -4.72 24.60
CA ALA A 239 -2.31 -4.92 23.72
C ALA A 239 -3.51 -4.15 24.32
N ALA A 240 -3.85 -3.02 23.73
CA ALA A 240 -4.89 -2.13 24.25
C ALA A 240 -5.65 -1.44 23.11
N ASP A 241 -6.95 -1.23 23.33
CA ASP A 241 -7.78 -0.41 22.46
C ASP A 241 -7.57 1.07 22.80
N ALA A 242 -7.09 1.86 21.85
CA ALA A 242 -6.84 3.30 22.03
C ALA A 242 -8.11 4.10 22.38
N THR A 243 -9.29 3.59 22.07
CA THR A 243 -10.57 4.22 22.43
C THR A 243 -10.96 3.98 23.90
N ARG A 244 -10.29 3.01 24.57
CA ARG A 244 -10.46 2.65 25.98
C ARG A 244 -9.10 2.31 26.60
N PRO A 245 -8.20 3.30 26.69
CA PRO A 245 -6.84 3.05 27.15
C PRO A 245 -6.85 2.58 28.60
N PRO A 246 -6.05 1.54 28.96
CA PRO A 246 -6.04 0.99 30.33
C PRO A 246 -5.12 1.79 31.27
N PHE A 247 -5.07 3.10 31.09
CA PHE A 247 -4.20 4.00 31.86
C PHE A 247 -5.03 5.07 32.56
N PRO A 248 -4.68 5.46 33.79
CA PRO A 248 -5.28 6.64 34.42
C PRO A 248 -5.01 7.92 33.65
N ASP A 249 -5.88 8.90 33.83
CA ASP A 249 -5.69 10.24 33.26
C ASP A 249 -4.38 10.86 33.79
N GLY A 250 -3.69 11.62 32.93
CA GLY A 250 -2.42 12.27 33.27
C GLY A 250 -1.23 11.32 33.47
N THR A 251 -1.33 10.06 33.00
CA THR A 251 -0.21 9.10 33.07
C THR A 251 0.95 9.48 32.18
N PHE A 252 0.70 10.11 31.03
CA PHE A 252 1.68 10.44 30.00
C PHE A 252 1.84 11.94 29.84
N ASP A 253 3.07 12.35 29.53
CA ASP A 253 3.40 13.75 29.23
C ASP A 253 3.03 14.10 27.78
N ALA A 254 3.11 13.10 26.87
CA ALA A 254 2.63 13.22 25.49
C ALA A 254 1.94 11.93 25.01
N VAL A 255 1.04 12.07 24.03
CA VAL A 255 0.32 10.95 23.41
C VAL A 255 0.38 11.09 21.90
N LEU A 256 0.92 10.08 21.21
CA LEU A 256 0.89 9.95 19.77
C LEU A 256 -0.26 9.03 19.36
N VAL A 257 -1.16 9.52 18.50
CA VAL A 257 -2.25 8.73 17.92
C VAL A 257 -2.13 8.77 16.39
N ASP A 258 -1.37 7.81 15.85
CA ASP A 258 -1.33 7.57 14.40
C ASP A 258 -2.32 6.45 14.06
N ALA A 259 -3.60 6.81 14.07
CA ALA A 259 -4.69 5.86 13.93
C ALA A 259 -4.76 5.26 12.51
N PRO A 260 -5.20 4.00 12.37
CA PRO A 260 -5.51 3.44 11.05
C PRO A 260 -6.49 4.31 10.29
N CYS A 261 -6.17 4.61 9.04
CA CYS A 261 -7.00 5.42 8.15
C CYS A 261 -7.51 4.61 6.95
N SER A 262 -8.24 5.25 6.04
CA SER A 262 -8.73 4.65 4.79
C SER A 262 -7.61 4.23 3.84
N GLY A 263 -6.39 4.68 4.06
CA GLY A 263 -5.25 4.39 3.19
C GLY A 263 -5.30 5.09 1.83
N VAL A 264 -6.06 6.18 1.73
CA VAL A 264 -6.09 7.01 0.52
C VAL A 264 -4.75 7.70 0.39
N GLY A 265 -3.99 7.34 -0.64
CA GLY A 265 -2.63 7.84 -0.85
C GLY A 265 -1.52 6.95 -0.24
N ALA A 266 -1.87 5.74 0.16
CA ALA A 266 -0.89 4.74 0.62
C ALA A 266 -0.73 3.61 -0.40
#